data_7cf588bc48c759fd6a5f3527e027dbbc
#
_entry.id   7cf588bc48c759fd6a5f3527e027dbbc
#
_cell.length_a   1.000
_cell.length_b   1.000
_cell.length_c   1.000
_cell.angle_alpha   90.00
_cell.angle_beta   90.00
_cell.angle_gamma   90.00
#
_symmetry.space_group_name_H-M   'P 1'
#
loop_
_entity.id
_entity.type
_entity.pdbx_description
1 polymer ?
#
loop_
_entity_poly.entity_id
_entity_poly.type
_entity_poly.pdbx_seq_one_letter_code
_entity_poly.pdbx_strand_id
1 'polypeptide(L)'
;MSKDEQIGVSAATIRNEMSDLEELGYLEKVHSSSGRIPSNRAYRLYVNALLADQIPFRKKVPELFDMRRIEESNEFENIISNATTMLSAITNYTAVGLVPGMADVYLKHIDVVYLTPRDLVINYIYNSKAVKNDVVRLKIPTSFEKIDIVNRVLKSTLVDMRLEDIIDIVHTDMYKILAAQHEVLHEIIPIIERTSRDGLEAKVIYEGLGNLYIFNDVTLEENQELIRYLKDENPLKELLASNMETDLQIYIGEEIGIKDLAQHSIITATYRNMEGLKGKIGVIGPNRMDYEKVISDLAIVTKYINGNINRNV
;
A
#
# COMPACT_ATOMS: atom_id res chain seq x y z
N MET A 1 -37.14 -10.08 9.77
CA MET A 1 -37.78 -8.79 9.40
C MET A 1 -39.24 -8.67 9.89
N SER A 2 -40.20 -9.51 9.46
CA SER A 2 -41.61 -9.32 9.86
C SER A 2 -41.93 -9.48 11.36
N LYS A 3 -41.01 -9.95 12.17
CA LYS A 3 -41.12 -10.09 13.63
C LYS A 3 -40.41 -8.96 14.41
N ASP A 4 -39.84 -8.01 13.69
CA ASP A 4 -39.16 -6.86 14.26
C ASP A 4 -40.23 -5.78 14.55
N GLU A 5 -40.50 -5.49 15.81
CA GLU A 5 -41.55 -4.56 16.23
C GLU A 5 -41.31 -3.12 15.70
N GLN A 6 -40.10 -2.81 15.26
CA GLN A 6 -39.74 -1.48 14.70
C GLN A 6 -40.22 -1.27 13.25
N ILE A 7 -40.51 -2.33 12.49
CA ILE A 7 -40.86 -2.20 11.05
C ILE A 7 -42.38 -2.00 10.86
N GLY A 8 -43.24 -2.50 11.73
CA GLY A 8 -44.68 -2.22 11.79
C GLY A 8 -45.52 -2.60 10.56
N VAL A 9 -44.97 -3.41 9.61
CA VAL A 9 -45.64 -3.81 8.36
C VAL A 9 -45.81 -5.32 8.25
N SER A 10 -46.80 -5.76 7.44
CA SER A 10 -47.13 -7.18 7.25
C SER A 10 -46.01 -7.92 6.48
N ALA A 11 -45.93 -9.25 6.73
CA ALA A 11 -45.00 -10.10 5.95
C ALA A 11 -45.29 -10.09 4.45
N ALA A 12 -46.54 -9.87 4.03
CA ALA A 12 -46.92 -9.75 2.62
C ALA A 12 -46.37 -8.44 2.02
N THR A 13 -46.51 -7.33 2.73
CA THR A 13 -45.96 -6.04 2.33
C THR A 13 -44.44 -6.15 2.14
N ILE A 14 -43.73 -6.72 3.14
CA ILE A 14 -42.27 -6.89 3.05
C ILE A 14 -41.86 -7.73 1.81
N ARG A 15 -42.64 -8.79 1.49
CA ARG A 15 -42.35 -9.60 0.29
C ARG A 15 -42.52 -8.82 -1.00
N ASN A 16 -43.56 -8.00 -1.10
CA ASN A 16 -43.81 -7.17 -2.27
C ASN A 16 -42.69 -6.15 -2.44
N GLU A 17 -42.33 -5.40 -1.38
CA GLU A 17 -41.23 -4.44 -1.43
C GLU A 17 -39.89 -5.10 -1.79
N MET A 18 -39.60 -6.31 -1.27
CA MET A 18 -38.43 -7.07 -1.65
C MET A 18 -38.46 -7.51 -3.11
N SER A 19 -39.63 -7.80 -3.69
CA SER A 19 -39.78 -8.12 -5.12
C SER A 19 -39.53 -6.88 -5.97
N ASP A 20 -40.10 -5.74 -5.59
CA ASP A 20 -39.90 -4.47 -6.28
C ASP A 20 -38.42 -4.04 -6.24
N LEU A 21 -37.76 -4.20 -5.11
CA LEU A 21 -36.31 -3.94 -5.00
C LEU A 21 -35.47 -4.90 -5.84
N GLU A 22 -35.89 -6.15 -6.00
CA GLU A 22 -35.26 -7.12 -6.89
C GLU A 22 -35.43 -6.73 -8.36
N GLU A 23 -36.63 -6.32 -8.79
CA GLU A 23 -36.91 -5.81 -10.14
C GLU A 23 -36.10 -4.53 -10.45
N LEU A 24 -35.91 -3.67 -9.45
CA LEU A 24 -35.09 -2.48 -9.56
C LEU A 24 -33.58 -2.77 -9.53
N GLY A 25 -33.16 -4.02 -9.29
CA GLY A 25 -31.77 -4.45 -9.27
C GLY A 25 -31.01 -4.07 -7.99
N TYR A 26 -31.70 -3.80 -6.89
CA TYR A 26 -31.09 -3.56 -5.56
C TYR A 26 -30.93 -4.83 -4.73
N LEU A 27 -31.72 -5.87 -5.01
CA LEU A 27 -31.62 -7.17 -4.36
C LEU A 27 -31.41 -8.28 -5.39
N GLU A 28 -30.70 -9.33 -4.96
CA GLU A 28 -30.38 -10.51 -5.75
C GLU A 28 -30.81 -11.79 -5.01
N LYS A 29 -31.21 -12.83 -5.78
CA LYS A 29 -31.45 -14.17 -5.26
C LYS A 29 -30.16 -14.98 -5.28
N VAL A 30 -29.78 -15.52 -4.13
CA VAL A 30 -28.64 -16.46 -4.06
C VAL A 30 -29.05 -17.84 -4.59
N HIS A 31 -30.28 -18.30 -4.25
CA HIS A 31 -30.88 -19.55 -4.75
C HIS A 31 -32.40 -19.38 -4.77
N SER A 32 -33.09 -20.22 -5.58
CA SER A 32 -34.55 -20.15 -5.79
C SER A 32 -35.41 -20.27 -4.51
N SER A 33 -34.86 -20.81 -3.42
CA SER A 33 -35.54 -20.97 -2.12
C SER A 33 -34.94 -20.13 -1.00
N SER A 34 -33.89 -19.34 -1.25
CA SER A 34 -33.17 -18.56 -0.23
C SER A 34 -33.70 -17.13 -0.12
N GLY A 35 -33.27 -16.41 0.93
CA GLY A 35 -33.50 -14.97 1.10
C GLY A 35 -32.93 -14.13 -0.05
N ARG A 36 -33.01 -12.82 0.10
CA ARG A 36 -32.40 -11.84 -0.82
C ARG A 36 -31.16 -11.27 -0.17
N ILE A 37 -30.16 -10.99 -1.00
CA ILE A 37 -28.95 -10.25 -0.59
C ILE A 37 -28.91 -8.92 -1.34
N PRO A 38 -28.29 -7.87 -0.77
CA PRO A 38 -28.07 -6.62 -1.50
C PRO A 38 -27.13 -6.82 -2.69
N SER A 39 -27.45 -6.20 -3.82
CA SER A 39 -26.58 -6.13 -4.99
C SER A 39 -25.46 -5.08 -4.79
N ASN A 40 -24.46 -5.06 -5.67
CA ASN A 40 -23.42 -4.01 -5.70
C ASN A 40 -24.06 -2.61 -5.82
N ARG A 41 -25.15 -2.48 -6.56
CA ARG A 41 -25.94 -1.25 -6.68
C ARG A 41 -26.54 -0.80 -5.36
N ALA A 42 -27.03 -1.72 -4.54
CA ALA A 42 -27.57 -1.42 -3.21
C ALA A 42 -26.46 -0.95 -2.26
N TYR A 43 -25.31 -1.60 -2.25
CA TYR A 43 -24.15 -1.16 -1.47
C TYR A 43 -23.66 0.22 -1.90
N ARG A 44 -23.65 0.52 -3.21
CA ARG A 44 -23.30 1.84 -3.71
C ARG A 44 -24.29 2.92 -3.23
N LEU A 45 -25.59 2.64 -3.27
CA LEU A 45 -26.61 3.55 -2.77
C LEU A 45 -26.41 3.83 -1.27
N TYR A 46 -26.18 2.78 -0.49
CA TYR A 46 -25.91 2.89 0.95
C TYR A 46 -24.66 3.72 1.25
N VAL A 47 -23.56 3.45 0.55
CA VAL A 47 -22.30 4.20 0.71
C VAL A 47 -22.48 5.67 0.32
N ASN A 48 -23.21 5.96 -0.75
CA ASN A 48 -23.48 7.34 -1.15
C ASN A 48 -24.31 8.10 -0.09
N ALA A 49 -25.29 7.43 0.54
CA ALA A 49 -26.05 8.01 1.65
C ALA A 49 -25.15 8.26 2.88
N LEU A 50 -24.28 7.30 3.24
CA LEU A 50 -23.30 7.48 4.32
C LEU A 50 -22.41 8.69 4.09
N LEU A 51 -21.91 8.88 2.86
CA LEU A 51 -21.01 10.00 2.52
C LEU A 51 -21.74 11.33 2.53
N ALA A 52 -23.04 11.37 2.15
CA ALA A 52 -23.86 12.58 2.16
C ALA A 52 -24.19 13.05 3.59
N ASP A 53 -24.40 12.13 4.53
CA ASP A 53 -24.77 12.42 5.91
C ASP A 53 -23.59 12.89 6.78
N GLN A 54 -22.41 13.16 6.18
CA GLN A 54 -21.18 13.51 6.90
C GLN A 54 -20.96 12.60 8.09
N ILE A 55 -20.52 11.37 7.83
CA ILE A 55 -20.26 10.33 8.85
C ILE A 55 -19.58 10.96 10.06
N PRO A 56 -20.18 10.91 11.26
CA PRO A 56 -19.53 11.41 12.44
C PRO A 56 -18.31 10.53 12.71
N PHE A 57 -17.11 11.04 12.38
CA PHE A 57 -15.87 10.34 12.68
C PHE A 57 -15.90 9.89 14.14
N ARG A 58 -15.69 8.61 14.39
CA ARG A 58 -15.54 8.11 15.75
C ARG A 58 -14.46 8.93 16.44
N LYS A 59 -14.83 9.69 17.46
CA LYS A 59 -13.89 10.57 18.20
C LYS A 59 -12.88 9.80 19.05
N LYS A 60 -13.13 8.50 19.29
CA LYS A 60 -12.24 7.67 20.11
C LYS A 60 -11.41 6.76 19.22
N VAL A 61 -10.09 6.93 19.32
CA VAL A 61 -9.12 5.96 18.86
C VAL A 61 -9.40 4.64 19.60
N PRO A 62 -9.54 3.50 18.90
CA PRO A 62 -9.69 2.21 19.56
C PRO A 62 -8.54 1.95 20.55
N GLU A 63 -8.82 1.38 21.72
CA GLU A 63 -7.79 1.08 22.75
C GLU A 63 -6.68 0.14 22.26
N LEU A 64 -6.93 -0.63 21.19
CA LEU A 64 -5.96 -1.48 20.50
C LEU A 64 -4.94 -0.70 19.64
N PHE A 65 -5.08 0.62 19.61
CA PHE A 65 -4.24 1.51 18.81
C PHE A 65 -2.91 1.77 19.56
N ASP A 66 -1.93 0.90 19.38
CA ASP A 66 -0.57 1.18 19.86
C ASP A 66 0.13 2.19 18.93
N MET A 67 -0.21 3.44 19.14
CA MET A 67 0.27 4.59 18.38
C MET A 67 1.80 4.74 18.43
N ARG A 68 2.46 4.20 19.48
CA ARG A 68 3.90 4.28 19.66
C ARG A 68 4.68 3.56 18.56
N ARG A 69 4.16 2.46 18.02
CA ARG A 69 4.83 1.74 16.93
C ARG A 69 4.98 2.52 15.64
N ILE A 70 4.03 3.43 15.35
CA ILE A 70 4.13 4.33 14.20
C ILE A 70 5.08 5.50 14.53
N GLU A 71 5.06 6.00 15.79
CA GLU A 71 5.87 7.13 16.24
C GLU A 71 7.37 6.81 16.34
N GLU A 72 7.72 5.54 16.61
CA GLU A 72 9.11 5.09 16.74
C GLU A 72 9.82 4.88 15.41
N SER A 73 9.10 4.96 14.29
CA SER A 73 9.67 4.73 12.96
C SER A 73 10.07 6.04 12.28
N ASN A 74 11.35 6.17 11.98
CA ASN A 74 11.90 7.32 11.24
C ASN A 74 11.86 7.12 9.72
N GLU A 75 11.55 5.93 9.23
CA GLU A 75 11.49 5.62 7.81
C GLU A 75 10.04 5.61 7.32
N PHE A 76 9.79 6.33 6.23
CA PHE A 76 8.46 6.50 5.63
C PHE A 76 7.78 5.16 5.31
N GLU A 77 8.50 4.21 4.74
CA GLU A 77 7.98 2.86 4.40
C GLU A 77 7.52 2.12 5.66
N ASN A 78 8.27 2.23 6.76
CA ASN A 78 7.92 1.61 8.03
C ASN A 78 6.67 2.23 8.68
N ILE A 79 6.48 3.56 8.53
CA ILE A 79 5.26 4.24 9.00
C ILE A 79 4.04 3.65 8.29
N ILE A 80 4.11 3.49 6.97
CA ILE A 80 3.00 2.94 6.18
C ILE A 80 2.79 1.45 6.49
N SER A 81 3.86 0.66 6.64
CA SER A 81 3.77 -0.75 7.02
C SER A 81 3.08 -0.93 8.37
N ASN A 82 3.50 -0.16 9.38
CA ASN A 82 2.89 -0.19 10.72
C ASN A 82 1.42 0.25 10.66
N ALA A 83 1.10 1.29 9.91
CA ALA A 83 -0.27 1.76 9.73
C ALA A 83 -1.16 0.71 9.02
N THR A 84 -0.61 0.01 8.02
CA THR A 84 -1.31 -1.08 7.30
C THR A 84 -1.58 -2.26 8.24
N THR A 85 -0.60 -2.65 9.06
CA THR A 85 -0.77 -3.69 10.09
C THR A 85 -1.86 -3.32 11.09
N MET A 86 -1.84 -2.08 11.57
CA MET A 86 -2.88 -1.58 12.50
C MET A 86 -4.25 -1.57 11.86
N LEU A 87 -4.37 -1.05 10.63
CA LEU A 87 -5.64 -0.97 9.93
C LEU A 87 -6.26 -2.36 9.75
N SER A 88 -5.45 -3.36 9.38
CA SER A 88 -5.89 -4.76 9.29
C SER A 88 -6.40 -5.29 10.64
N ALA A 89 -5.69 -5.00 11.73
CA ALA A 89 -6.06 -5.48 13.06
C ALA A 89 -7.37 -4.89 13.59
N ILE A 90 -7.63 -3.59 13.36
CA ILE A 90 -8.85 -2.93 13.86
C ILE A 90 -10.08 -3.19 13.00
N THR A 91 -9.88 -3.39 11.69
CA THR A 91 -10.98 -3.62 10.75
C THR A 91 -11.34 -5.10 10.60
N ASN A 92 -10.40 -6.00 10.88
CA ASN A 92 -10.44 -7.43 10.54
C ASN A 92 -10.58 -7.70 9.03
N TYR A 93 -10.13 -6.76 8.18
CA TYR A 93 -10.03 -6.93 6.73
C TYR A 93 -8.56 -6.96 6.30
N THR A 94 -8.31 -7.36 5.06
CA THR A 94 -6.99 -7.21 4.46
C THR A 94 -6.72 -5.72 4.24
N ALA A 95 -5.65 -5.22 4.82
CA ALA A 95 -5.23 -3.84 4.62
C ALA A 95 -4.15 -3.75 3.54
N VAL A 96 -4.16 -2.64 2.80
CA VAL A 96 -3.19 -2.33 1.75
C VAL A 96 -2.65 -0.92 1.92
N GLY A 97 -1.36 -0.75 1.63
CA GLY A 97 -0.70 0.55 1.61
C GLY A 97 0.07 0.70 0.30
N LEU A 98 -0.07 1.84 -0.38
CA LEU A 98 0.77 2.22 -1.51
C LEU A 98 1.79 3.23 -1.03
N VAL A 99 3.05 2.81 -0.95
CA VAL A 99 4.20 3.69 -0.74
C VAL A 99 4.61 4.24 -2.11
N PRO A 100 4.52 5.54 -2.34
CA PRO A 100 4.88 6.11 -3.62
C PRO A 100 6.38 5.96 -3.89
N GLY A 101 6.74 5.81 -5.14
CA GLY A 101 8.13 5.93 -5.57
C GLY A 101 8.62 7.38 -5.41
N MET A 102 9.90 7.52 -5.22
CA MET A 102 10.54 8.80 -4.91
C MET A 102 11.07 9.47 -6.19
N ALA A 103 10.20 10.17 -6.93
CA ALA A 103 10.56 10.79 -8.22
C ALA A 103 11.63 11.89 -8.12
N ASP A 104 11.70 12.67 -7.02
CA ASP A 104 12.63 13.79 -6.84
C ASP A 104 13.64 13.53 -5.72
N VAL A 105 14.13 12.28 -5.60
CA VAL A 105 15.12 11.93 -4.59
C VAL A 105 16.53 12.01 -5.14
N TYR A 106 17.38 12.72 -4.39
CA TYR A 106 18.80 12.87 -4.62
C TYR A 106 19.60 12.05 -3.62
N LEU A 107 20.66 11.40 -4.09
CA LEU A 107 21.62 10.72 -3.25
C LEU A 107 22.51 11.75 -2.56
N LYS A 108 22.39 11.92 -1.24
CA LYS A 108 23.19 12.87 -0.47
C LYS A 108 24.49 12.29 0.04
N HIS A 109 24.51 10.99 0.26
CA HIS A 109 25.74 10.31 0.67
C HIS A 109 25.69 8.84 0.22
N ILE A 110 26.84 8.34 -0.18
CA ILE A 110 27.07 6.92 -0.42
C ILE A 110 28.42 6.52 0.17
N ASP A 111 28.43 5.40 0.88
CA ASP A 111 29.64 4.87 1.49
C ASP A 111 29.66 3.36 1.48
N VAL A 112 30.78 2.77 1.06
CA VAL A 112 31.01 1.33 1.09
C VAL A 112 31.89 1.02 2.28
N VAL A 113 31.32 0.32 3.25
CA VAL A 113 31.99 -0.08 4.49
C VAL A 113 32.62 -1.46 4.29
N TYR A 114 33.92 -1.54 4.54
CA TYR A 114 34.66 -2.79 4.51
C TYR A 114 34.44 -3.54 5.84
N LEU A 115 33.85 -4.73 5.81
CA LEU A 115 33.68 -5.59 6.97
C LEU A 115 34.73 -6.72 6.98
N THR A 116 34.82 -7.45 5.90
CA THR A 116 35.81 -8.51 5.67
C THR A 116 36.30 -8.45 4.22
N PRO A 117 37.33 -9.21 3.83
CA PRO A 117 37.77 -9.24 2.42
C PRO A 117 36.67 -9.54 1.41
N ARG A 118 35.56 -10.13 1.83
CA ARG A 118 34.44 -10.49 0.94
C ARG A 118 33.11 -9.85 1.31
N ASP A 119 32.95 -9.33 2.52
CA ASP A 119 31.68 -8.79 2.98
C ASP A 119 31.76 -7.27 3.12
N LEU A 120 30.87 -6.58 2.43
CA LEU A 120 30.76 -5.13 2.39
C LEU A 120 29.35 -4.72 2.79
N VAL A 121 29.20 -3.47 3.25
CA VAL A 121 27.89 -2.81 3.38
C VAL A 121 27.94 -1.52 2.58
N ILE A 122 26.95 -1.31 1.70
CA ILE A 122 26.76 -0.06 1.00
C ILE A 122 25.68 0.74 1.74
N ASN A 123 26.02 1.92 2.21
CA ASN A 123 25.07 2.83 2.85
C ASN A 123 24.68 3.93 1.88
N TYR A 124 23.38 4.20 1.77
CA TYR A 124 22.82 5.29 0.98
C TYR A 124 22.05 6.23 1.90
N ILE A 125 22.31 7.54 1.81
CA ILE A 125 21.55 8.58 2.50
C ILE A 125 20.97 9.50 1.44
N TYR A 126 19.65 9.68 1.48
CA TYR A 126 18.91 10.50 0.52
C TYR A 126 18.57 11.88 1.10
N ASN A 127 18.19 12.84 0.26
CA ASN A 127 17.73 14.16 0.68
C ASN A 127 16.47 14.09 1.57
N SER A 128 15.67 13.06 1.43
CA SER A 128 14.52 12.74 2.29
C SER A 128 14.91 12.26 3.71
N LYS A 129 16.21 12.25 4.04
CA LYS A 129 16.80 11.66 5.26
C LYS A 129 16.60 10.13 5.38
N ALA A 130 16.00 9.49 4.37
CA ALA A 130 15.93 8.03 4.33
C ALA A 130 17.33 7.43 4.20
N VAL A 131 17.57 6.34 4.93
CA VAL A 131 18.81 5.57 4.89
C VAL A 131 18.50 4.17 4.38
N LYS A 132 19.24 3.72 3.38
CA LYS A 132 19.19 2.33 2.91
C LYS A 132 20.56 1.69 3.04
N ASN A 133 20.57 0.37 3.24
CA ASN A 133 21.78 -0.42 3.35
C ASN A 133 21.65 -1.69 2.52
N ASP A 134 22.67 -1.99 1.71
CA ASP A 134 22.83 -3.26 1.02
C ASP A 134 24.02 -4.04 1.60
N VAL A 135 23.79 -5.27 2.04
CA VAL A 135 24.86 -6.19 2.43
C VAL A 135 25.32 -6.95 1.18
N VAL A 136 26.58 -6.83 0.86
CA VAL A 136 27.17 -7.38 -0.37
C VAL A 136 28.23 -8.39 -0.02
N ARG A 137 28.15 -9.59 -0.63
CA ARG A 137 29.20 -10.59 -0.57
C ARG A 137 29.88 -10.71 -1.93
N LEU A 138 31.17 -10.28 -1.98
CA LEU A 138 31.98 -10.28 -3.18
C LEU A 138 32.39 -11.71 -3.57
N LYS A 139 32.46 -11.96 -4.88
CA LYS A 139 33.01 -13.20 -5.44
C LYS A 139 34.53 -13.24 -5.29
N ILE A 140 35.20 -12.10 -5.44
CA ILE A 140 36.65 -11.93 -5.34
C ILE A 140 36.97 -11.13 -4.07
N PRO A 141 37.92 -11.60 -3.22
CA PRO A 141 38.35 -10.84 -2.04
C PRO A 141 38.95 -9.47 -2.41
N THR A 142 38.66 -8.47 -1.60
CA THR A 142 39.21 -7.11 -1.76
C THR A 142 39.99 -6.66 -0.52
N SER A 143 40.65 -5.51 -0.60
CA SER A 143 41.31 -4.88 0.53
C SER A 143 40.66 -3.54 0.90
N PHE A 144 40.97 -3.05 2.10
CA PHE A 144 40.46 -1.77 2.58
C PHE A 144 40.89 -0.60 1.66
N GLU A 145 42.14 -0.63 1.16
CA GLU A 145 42.66 0.42 0.30
C GLU A 145 41.90 0.49 -1.04
N LYS A 146 41.50 -0.67 -1.58
CA LYS A 146 40.67 -0.72 -2.80
C LYS A 146 39.29 -0.11 -2.55
N ILE A 147 38.69 -0.37 -1.38
CA ILE A 147 37.38 0.20 -0.99
C ILE A 147 37.47 1.71 -0.82
N ASP A 148 38.58 2.26 -0.29
CA ASP A 148 38.77 3.70 -0.18
C ASP A 148 38.81 4.38 -1.58
N ILE A 149 39.39 3.73 -2.57
CA ILE A 149 39.37 4.22 -3.96
C ILE A 149 37.95 4.19 -4.52
N VAL A 150 37.23 3.08 -4.32
CA VAL A 150 35.82 2.92 -4.73
C VAL A 150 34.96 4.01 -4.11
N ASN A 151 35.09 4.27 -2.83
CA ASN A 151 34.35 5.31 -2.12
C ASN A 151 34.58 6.70 -2.72
N ARG A 152 35.83 7.04 -3.05
CA ARG A 152 36.13 8.33 -3.71
C ARG A 152 35.47 8.45 -5.07
N VAL A 153 35.47 7.38 -5.88
CA VAL A 153 34.82 7.37 -7.19
C VAL A 153 33.31 7.53 -7.03
N LEU A 154 32.66 6.73 -6.18
CA LEU A 154 31.22 6.80 -5.97
C LEU A 154 30.78 8.17 -5.45
N LYS A 155 31.48 8.71 -4.45
CA LYS A 155 31.17 10.03 -3.86
C LYS A 155 31.31 11.15 -4.88
N SER A 156 32.36 11.14 -5.71
CA SER A 156 32.58 12.19 -6.71
C SER A 156 31.61 12.11 -7.89
N THR A 157 30.99 10.96 -8.14
CA THR A 157 30.17 10.75 -9.32
C THR A 157 28.67 10.73 -9.00
N LEU A 158 28.25 10.12 -7.89
CA LEU A 158 26.85 9.82 -7.62
C LEU A 158 26.21 10.76 -6.59
N VAL A 159 27.00 11.43 -5.74
CA VAL A 159 26.46 12.36 -4.73
C VAL A 159 25.82 13.56 -5.43
N ASP A 160 24.67 13.99 -4.91
CA ASP A 160 23.79 15.04 -5.43
C ASP A 160 23.14 14.72 -6.80
N MET A 161 23.24 13.47 -7.27
CA MET A 161 22.48 13.00 -8.44
C MET A 161 21.08 12.53 -8.06
N ARG A 162 20.13 12.69 -8.97
CA ARG A 162 18.79 12.07 -8.89
C ARG A 162 18.91 10.56 -9.09
N LEU A 163 18.03 9.79 -8.47
CA LEU A 163 18.04 8.32 -8.64
C LEU A 163 17.89 7.89 -10.12
N GLU A 164 17.10 8.63 -10.90
CA GLU A 164 16.96 8.41 -12.35
C GLU A 164 18.29 8.59 -13.06
N ASP A 165 18.99 9.69 -12.78
CA ASP A 165 20.28 10.00 -13.41
C ASP A 165 21.37 8.98 -13.02
N ILE A 166 21.29 8.41 -11.80
CA ILE A 166 22.19 7.33 -11.35
C ILE A 166 21.99 6.08 -12.22
N ILE A 167 20.74 5.72 -12.53
CA ILE A 167 20.45 4.58 -13.41
C ILE A 167 21.02 4.82 -14.80
N ASP A 168 20.85 6.01 -15.36
CA ASP A 168 21.32 6.36 -16.68
C ASP A 168 22.87 6.37 -16.74
N ILE A 169 23.54 6.97 -15.76
CA ILE A 169 25.00 7.11 -15.77
C ILE A 169 25.72 5.77 -15.64
N VAL A 170 25.18 4.81 -14.86
CA VAL A 170 25.80 3.49 -14.70
C VAL A 170 25.78 2.66 -16.00
N HIS A 171 24.91 3.01 -16.94
CA HIS A 171 24.85 2.40 -18.28
C HIS A 171 25.77 3.07 -19.30
N THR A 172 26.40 4.19 -18.97
CA THR A 172 27.34 4.86 -19.90
C THR A 172 28.60 4.05 -20.11
N ASP A 173 29.23 4.26 -21.26
CA ASP A 173 30.51 3.58 -21.61
C ASP A 173 31.62 3.95 -20.63
N MET A 174 31.62 5.17 -20.09
CA MET A 174 32.58 5.60 -19.09
C MET A 174 32.50 4.76 -17.81
N TYR A 175 31.29 4.48 -17.33
CA TYR A 175 31.08 3.65 -16.13
C TYR A 175 31.42 2.17 -16.39
N LYS A 176 31.14 1.66 -17.58
CA LYS A 176 31.56 0.31 -18.01
C LYS A 176 33.06 0.16 -18.04
N ILE A 177 33.80 1.18 -18.52
CA ILE A 177 35.25 1.20 -18.49
C ILE A 177 35.79 1.23 -17.06
N LEU A 178 35.23 2.08 -16.20
CA LEU A 178 35.62 2.14 -14.77
C LEU A 178 35.32 0.81 -14.06
N ALA A 179 34.19 0.20 -14.30
CA ALA A 179 33.83 -1.11 -13.75
C ALA A 179 34.76 -2.21 -14.24
N ALA A 180 35.19 -2.17 -15.51
CA ALA A 180 36.14 -3.15 -16.06
C ALA A 180 37.55 -3.03 -15.47
N GLN A 181 37.93 -1.85 -14.99
CA GLN A 181 39.23 -1.61 -14.32
C GLN A 181 39.25 -1.93 -12.84
N HIS A 182 38.07 -2.00 -12.19
CA HIS A 182 37.93 -2.23 -10.75
C HIS A 182 36.95 -3.37 -10.47
N GLU A 183 37.46 -4.54 -10.12
CA GLU A 183 36.66 -5.75 -9.83
C GLU A 183 35.51 -5.50 -8.83
N VAL A 184 35.74 -4.66 -7.82
CA VAL A 184 34.72 -4.32 -6.82
C VAL A 184 33.60 -3.48 -7.44
N LEU A 185 33.90 -2.47 -8.27
CA LEU A 185 32.88 -1.65 -8.94
C LEU A 185 32.00 -2.51 -9.85
N HIS A 186 32.59 -3.49 -10.54
CA HIS A 186 31.84 -4.41 -11.39
C HIS A 186 30.78 -5.21 -10.61
N GLU A 187 31.07 -5.57 -9.34
CA GLU A 187 30.14 -6.33 -8.51
C GLU A 187 29.09 -5.44 -7.82
N ILE A 188 29.43 -4.18 -7.44
CA ILE A 188 28.52 -3.32 -6.69
C ILE A 188 27.63 -2.41 -7.56
N ILE A 189 28.05 -2.04 -8.77
CA ILE A 189 27.25 -1.20 -9.67
C ILE A 189 25.86 -1.76 -9.96
N PRO A 190 25.67 -3.06 -10.29
CA PRO A 190 24.35 -3.63 -10.49
C PRO A 190 23.45 -3.56 -9.22
N ILE A 191 24.06 -3.56 -8.03
CA ILE A 191 23.36 -3.44 -6.76
C ILE A 191 22.89 -2.00 -6.58
N ILE A 192 23.78 -1.02 -6.85
CA ILE A 192 23.45 0.42 -6.79
C ILE A 192 22.32 0.75 -7.78
N GLU A 193 22.40 0.23 -9.00
CA GLU A 193 21.32 0.38 -9.99
C GLU A 193 19.99 -0.18 -9.50
N ARG A 194 19.99 -1.42 -9.03
CA ARG A 194 18.78 -2.06 -8.49
C ARG A 194 18.19 -1.24 -7.34
N THR A 195 19.01 -0.84 -6.36
CA THR A 195 18.57 -0.07 -5.21
C THR A 195 18.02 1.31 -5.59
N SER A 196 18.61 1.95 -6.62
CA SER A 196 18.11 3.20 -7.19
C SER A 196 16.76 2.99 -7.89
N ARG A 197 16.62 1.94 -8.70
CA ARG A 197 15.38 1.57 -9.38
C ARG A 197 14.27 1.24 -8.38
N ASP A 198 14.57 0.41 -7.37
CA ASP A 198 13.63 0.08 -6.29
C ASP A 198 13.16 1.33 -5.51
N GLY A 199 13.99 2.37 -5.45
CA GLY A 199 13.64 3.65 -4.84
C GLY A 199 12.67 4.48 -5.68
N LEU A 200 12.72 4.35 -7.01
CA LEU A 200 11.82 5.06 -7.93
C LEU A 200 10.45 4.39 -8.06
N GLU A 201 10.36 3.11 -7.78
CA GLU A 201 9.12 2.36 -7.94
C GLU A 201 8.21 2.51 -6.72
N ALA A 202 6.93 2.74 -6.98
CA ALA A 202 5.92 2.64 -5.93
C ALA A 202 5.79 1.18 -5.46
N LYS A 203 5.61 0.97 -4.17
CA LYS A 203 5.46 -0.35 -3.55
C LYS A 203 4.08 -0.53 -2.96
N VAL A 204 3.52 -1.73 -3.09
CA VAL A 204 2.31 -2.14 -2.40
C VAL A 204 2.70 -2.97 -1.19
N ILE A 205 2.22 -2.54 -0.02
CA ILE A 205 2.32 -3.28 1.24
C ILE A 205 0.93 -3.84 1.54
N TYR A 206 0.83 -5.09 1.97
CA TYR A 206 -0.44 -5.69 2.38
C TYR A 206 -0.28 -6.50 3.66
N GLU A 207 -1.32 -6.47 4.49
CA GLU A 207 -1.37 -7.17 5.76
C GLU A 207 -2.73 -7.81 6.00
N GLY A 208 -2.75 -8.89 6.78
CA GLY A 208 -4.00 -9.55 7.16
C GLY A 208 -4.65 -10.39 6.07
N LEU A 209 -3.87 -11.03 5.18
CA LEU A 209 -4.40 -11.94 4.15
C LEU A 209 -5.27 -13.07 4.75
N GLY A 210 -4.98 -13.51 5.98
CA GLY A 210 -5.80 -14.49 6.69
C GLY A 210 -7.23 -14.04 6.94
N ASN A 211 -7.49 -12.73 6.99
CA ASN A 211 -8.82 -12.17 7.22
C ASN A 211 -9.77 -12.43 6.04
N LEU A 212 -9.25 -12.68 4.84
CA LEU A 212 -10.06 -13.07 3.67
C LEU A 212 -10.88 -14.35 3.90
N TYR A 213 -10.36 -15.24 4.73
CA TYR A 213 -11.00 -16.53 5.01
C TYR A 213 -11.98 -16.49 6.19
N ILE A 214 -12.13 -15.36 6.86
CA ILE A 214 -13.09 -15.19 7.97
C ILE A 214 -14.52 -15.05 7.42
N PHE A 215 -14.65 -14.53 6.21
CA PHE A 215 -15.94 -14.20 5.58
C PHE A 215 -16.38 -15.31 4.63
N ASN A 216 -17.61 -15.84 4.88
CA ASN A 216 -18.20 -16.91 4.04
C ASN A 216 -18.90 -16.36 2.77
N ASP A 217 -18.90 -15.04 2.59
CA ASP A 217 -19.61 -14.38 1.47
C ASP A 217 -18.77 -14.42 0.16
N VAL A 218 -17.50 -14.80 0.25
CA VAL A 218 -16.55 -14.92 -0.87
C VAL A 218 -16.02 -16.35 -0.92
N THR A 219 -15.95 -16.94 -2.08
CA THR A 219 -15.46 -18.31 -2.27
C THR A 219 -13.95 -18.41 -2.07
N LEU A 220 -13.45 -19.61 -1.87
CA LEU A 220 -12.01 -19.86 -1.75
C LEU A 220 -11.26 -19.46 -3.02
N GLU A 221 -11.85 -19.76 -4.19
CA GLU A 221 -11.29 -19.44 -5.49
C GLU A 221 -11.18 -17.93 -5.69
N GLU A 222 -12.22 -17.15 -5.35
CA GLU A 222 -12.20 -15.68 -5.44
C GLU A 222 -11.16 -15.07 -4.49
N ASN A 223 -11.02 -15.62 -3.30
CA ASN A 223 -9.95 -15.19 -2.37
C ASN A 223 -8.54 -15.54 -2.89
N GLN A 224 -8.36 -16.68 -3.54
CA GLN A 224 -7.09 -17.05 -4.17
C GLN A 224 -6.74 -16.12 -5.32
N GLU A 225 -7.71 -15.71 -6.14
CA GLU A 225 -7.51 -14.72 -7.20
C GLU A 225 -7.09 -13.36 -6.62
N LEU A 226 -7.76 -12.89 -5.57
CA LEU A 226 -7.34 -11.66 -4.89
C LEU A 226 -5.89 -11.76 -4.37
N ILE A 227 -5.50 -12.87 -3.75
CA ILE A 227 -4.12 -13.08 -3.28
C ILE A 227 -3.14 -13.07 -4.45
N ARG A 228 -3.52 -13.62 -5.60
CA ARG A 228 -2.70 -13.58 -6.82
C ARG A 228 -2.50 -12.13 -7.28
N TYR A 229 -3.56 -11.32 -7.33
CA TYR A 229 -3.48 -9.89 -7.68
C TYR A 229 -2.64 -9.08 -6.67
N LEU A 230 -2.72 -9.41 -5.39
CA LEU A 230 -1.87 -8.76 -4.38
C LEU A 230 -0.38 -9.10 -4.53
N LYS A 231 -0.07 -10.32 -5.04
CA LYS A 231 1.30 -10.77 -5.30
C LYS A 231 1.83 -10.34 -6.67
N ASP A 232 0.96 -10.29 -7.67
CA ASP A 232 1.25 -9.72 -8.99
C ASP A 232 0.90 -8.22 -8.93
N GLU A 233 1.84 -7.45 -8.42
CA GLU A 233 1.63 -6.08 -7.92
C GLU A 233 1.03 -5.09 -8.93
N ASN A 234 1.12 -5.35 -10.24
CA ASN A 234 0.84 -4.35 -11.27
C ASN A 234 -0.62 -3.86 -11.33
N PRO A 235 -1.66 -4.71 -11.43
CA PRO A 235 -3.03 -4.21 -11.59
C PRO A 235 -3.54 -3.49 -10.34
N LEU A 236 -3.22 -3.99 -9.15
CA LEU A 236 -3.61 -3.35 -7.89
C LEU A 236 -2.81 -2.06 -7.65
N LYS A 237 -1.52 -2.05 -8.00
CA LYS A 237 -0.67 -0.87 -7.95
C LYS A 237 -1.22 0.25 -8.83
N GLU A 238 -1.62 -0.05 -10.07
CA GLU A 238 -2.24 0.92 -10.97
C GLU A 238 -3.56 1.47 -10.41
N LEU A 239 -4.43 0.59 -9.87
CA LEU A 239 -5.67 1.00 -9.23
C LEU A 239 -5.41 1.92 -8.03
N LEU A 240 -4.49 1.54 -7.14
CA LEU A 240 -4.13 2.34 -5.97
C LEU A 240 -3.45 3.67 -6.37
N ALA A 241 -2.61 3.66 -7.41
CA ALA A 241 -1.96 4.87 -7.92
C ALA A 241 -2.92 5.81 -8.67
N SER A 242 -4.11 5.33 -9.06
CA SER A 242 -5.10 6.15 -9.75
C SER A 242 -5.70 7.21 -8.82
N ASN A 243 -6.13 8.37 -9.38
CA ASN A 243 -6.91 9.39 -8.68
C ASN A 243 -6.33 9.82 -7.31
N MET A 244 -5.03 10.13 -7.25
CA MET A 244 -4.33 10.58 -6.04
C MET A 244 -4.83 11.93 -5.49
N GLU A 245 -5.65 12.66 -6.23
CA GLU A 245 -6.24 13.93 -5.78
C GLU A 245 -7.48 13.73 -4.90
N THR A 246 -8.11 12.56 -4.95
CA THR A 246 -9.31 12.25 -4.16
C THR A 246 -8.91 11.70 -2.79
N ASP A 247 -9.40 12.33 -1.72
CA ASP A 247 -9.04 11.97 -0.35
C ASP A 247 -9.57 10.59 0.07
N LEU A 248 -10.76 10.20 -0.39
CA LEU A 248 -11.39 8.91 -0.13
C LEU A 248 -11.93 8.29 -1.42
N GLN A 249 -11.60 7.04 -1.68
CA GLN A 249 -12.11 6.28 -2.82
C GLN A 249 -12.71 4.96 -2.35
N ILE A 250 -13.85 4.61 -2.94
CA ILE A 250 -14.58 3.39 -2.63
C ILE A 250 -14.98 2.73 -3.94
N TYR A 251 -14.50 1.52 -4.17
CA TYR A 251 -14.85 0.68 -5.31
C TYR A 251 -15.61 -0.55 -4.80
N ILE A 252 -16.78 -0.83 -5.37
CA ILE A 252 -17.66 -1.92 -4.95
C ILE A 252 -17.84 -2.87 -6.12
N GLY A 253 -17.38 -4.11 -5.97
CA GLY A 253 -17.59 -5.15 -6.96
C GLY A 253 -17.03 -4.80 -8.33
N GLU A 254 -17.89 -4.75 -9.34
CA GLU A 254 -17.51 -4.48 -10.73
C GLU A 254 -16.84 -3.10 -10.96
N GLU A 255 -17.01 -2.15 -10.04
CA GLU A 255 -16.36 -0.84 -10.11
C GLU A 255 -14.84 -0.92 -9.99
N ILE A 256 -14.31 -2.02 -9.44
CA ILE A 256 -12.86 -2.31 -9.38
C ILE A 256 -12.27 -2.44 -10.79
N GLY A 257 -13.10 -2.82 -11.79
CA GLY A 257 -12.66 -3.04 -13.17
C GLY A 257 -11.89 -4.35 -13.38
N ILE A 258 -11.78 -5.19 -12.35
CA ILE A 258 -11.12 -6.50 -12.38
C ILE A 258 -12.21 -7.55 -12.12
N LYS A 259 -12.52 -8.36 -13.15
CA LYS A 259 -13.64 -9.32 -13.11
C LYS A 259 -13.57 -10.28 -11.91
N ASP A 260 -12.38 -10.77 -11.61
CA ASP A 260 -12.17 -11.77 -10.56
C ASP A 260 -12.27 -11.15 -9.14
N LEU A 261 -12.38 -9.83 -9.03
CA LEU A 261 -12.58 -9.09 -7.77
C LEU A 261 -14.01 -8.55 -7.63
N ALA A 262 -14.97 -8.98 -8.46
CA ALA A 262 -16.35 -8.49 -8.44
C ALA A 262 -17.11 -8.78 -7.13
N GLN A 263 -16.64 -9.71 -6.29
CA GLN A 263 -17.20 -9.98 -4.96
C GLN A 263 -16.48 -9.23 -3.84
N HIS A 264 -15.50 -8.37 -4.17
CA HIS A 264 -14.75 -7.58 -3.22
C HIS A 264 -15.06 -6.10 -3.34
N SER A 265 -14.80 -5.38 -2.27
CA SER A 265 -14.78 -3.91 -2.24
C SER A 265 -13.42 -3.42 -1.77
N ILE A 266 -13.00 -2.28 -2.32
CA ILE A 266 -11.75 -1.61 -1.96
C ILE A 266 -12.08 -0.21 -1.47
N ILE A 267 -11.64 0.13 -0.26
CA ILE A 267 -11.79 1.47 0.32
C ILE A 267 -10.41 2.00 0.61
N THR A 268 -10.05 3.14 0.03
CA THR A 268 -8.74 3.76 0.21
C THR A 268 -8.84 5.22 0.58
N ALA A 269 -7.89 5.69 1.39
CA ALA A 269 -7.70 7.11 1.67
C ALA A 269 -6.29 7.54 1.24
N THR A 270 -6.19 8.77 0.72
CA THR A 270 -4.92 9.37 0.31
C THR A 270 -4.28 10.05 1.51
N TYR A 271 -3.03 9.69 1.80
CA TYR A 271 -2.19 10.42 2.75
C TYR A 271 -1.17 11.29 2.01
N ARG A 272 -0.65 12.33 2.70
CA ARG A 272 0.29 13.30 2.12
C ARG A 272 1.37 13.66 3.13
N ASN A 273 2.61 13.79 2.67
CA ASN A 273 3.67 14.38 3.46
C ASN A 273 3.82 15.88 3.17
N MET A 274 4.67 16.58 3.96
CA MET A 274 4.91 18.03 3.79
C MET A 274 5.61 18.36 2.46
N GLU A 275 6.29 17.42 1.84
CA GLU A 275 6.97 17.57 0.55
C GLU A 275 6.03 17.36 -0.65
N GLY A 276 4.73 17.12 -0.38
CA GLY A 276 3.71 16.89 -1.42
C GLY A 276 3.64 15.46 -1.93
N LEU A 277 4.45 14.54 -1.39
CA LEU A 277 4.40 13.13 -1.74
C LEU A 277 3.07 12.52 -1.28
N LYS A 278 2.37 11.83 -2.18
CA LYS A 278 1.07 11.22 -1.93
C LYS A 278 1.15 9.71 -2.03
N GLY A 279 0.47 9.02 -1.13
CA GLY A 279 0.26 7.59 -1.21
C GLY A 279 -1.14 7.23 -0.74
N LYS A 280 -1.45 5.96 -0.75
CA LYS A 280 -2.76 5.46 -0.31
C LYS A 280 -2.63 4.41 0.77
N ILE A 281 -3.61 4.41 1.66
CA ILE A 281 -3.84 3.32 2.60
C ILE A 281 -5.31 2.92 2.53
N GLY A 282 -5.61 1.65 2.66
CA GLY A 282 -6.97 1.18 2.57
C GLY A 282 -7.18 -0.25 3.00
N VAL A 283 -8.39 -0.74 2.77
CA VAL A 283 -8.79 -2.12 3.04
C VAL A 283 -9.43 -2.75 1.82
N ILE A 284 -9.30 -4.05 1.74
CA ILE A 284 -9.97 -4.93 0.79
C ILE A 284 -10.75 -5.95 1.59
N GLY A 285 -12.01 -6.12 1.26
CA GLY A 285 -12.88 -7.10 1.90
C GLY A 285 -14.08 -7.45 1.03
N PRO A 286 -15.01 -8.30 1.49
CA PRO A 286 -16.21 -8.66 0.74
C PRO A 286 -17.12 -7.43 0.51
N ASN A 287 -17.96 -7.46 -0.54
CA ASN A 287 -18.92 -6.38 -0.79
C ASN A 287 -19.84 -6.10 0.40
N ARG A 288 -20.05 -7.09 1.26
CA ARG A 288 -20.81 -6.98 2.51
C ARG A 288 -19.94 -6.58 3.71
N MET A 289 -19.13 -5.54 3.56
CA MET A 289 -18.35 -5.02 4.69
C MET A 289 -19.11 -3.95 5.50
N ASP A 290 -18.62 -3.67 6.70
CA ASP A 290 -19.10 -2.54 7.51
C ASP A 290 -18.45 -1.24 7.03
N TYR A 291 -19.03 -0.64 5.99
CA TYR A 291 -18.50 0.57 5.34
C TYR A 291 -18.34 1.74 6.31
N GLU A 292 -19.32 1.96 7.21
CA GLU A 292 -19.29 3.06 8.18
C GLU A 292 -18.07 2.93 9.12
N LYS A 293 -17.90 1.72 9.68
CA LYS A 293 -16.76 1.43 10.56
C LYS A 293 -15.44 1.60 9.81
N VAL A 294 -15.32 1.00 8.61
CA VAL A 294 -14.08 1.02 7.83
C VAL A 294 -13.69 2.45 7.44
N ILE A 295 -14.62 3.26 6.96
CA ILE A 295 -14.37 4.66 6.58
C ILE A 295 -13.90 5.46 7.81
N SER A 296 -14.55 5.25 8.96
CA SER A 296 -14.19 5.91 10.22
C SER A 296 -12.78 5.52 10.69
N ASP A 297 -12.46 4.22 10.71
CA ASP A 297 -11.15 3.71 11.13
C ASP A 297 -10.04 4.18 10.16
N LEU A 298 -10.32 4.15 8.86
CA LEU A 298 -9.39 4.61 7.81
C LEU A 298 -9.07 6.11 7.95
N ALA A 299 -10.07 6.94 8.24
CA ALA A 299 -9.86 8.38 8.45
C ALA A 299 -8.96 8.65 9.67
N ILE A 300 -9.11 7.86 10.76
CA ILE A 300 -8.25 7.96 11.94
C ILE A 300 -6.81 7.60 11.58
N VAL A 301 -6.60 6.47 10.90
CA VAL A 301 -5.25 6.01 10.50
C VAL A 301 -4.59 7.01 9.56
N THR A 302 -5.32 7.51 8.57
CA THR A 302 -4.79 8.50 7.60
C THR A 302 -4.37 9.80 8.29
N LYS A 303 -5.19 10.31 9.19
CA LYS A 303 -4.84 11.50 9.99
C LYS A 303 -3.57 11.28 10.80
N TYR A 304 -3.38 10.06 11.28
CA TYR A 304 -2.23 9.68 12.07
C TYR A 304 -0.97 9.60 11.22
N ILE A 305 -1.05 8.97 10.04
CA ILE A 305 0.04 8.94 9.07
C ILE A 305 0.47 10.38 8.75
N ASN A 306 -0.46 11.24 8.37
CA ASN A 306 -0.18 12.65 8.03
C ASN A 306 0.48 13.41 9.20
N GLY A 307 0.06 13.13 10.44
CA GLY A 307 0.64 13.75 11.63
C GLY A 307 2.09 13.32 11.90
N ASN A 308 2.42 12.05 11.68
CA ASN A 308 3.75 11.50 11.96
C ASN A 308 4.76 11.77 10.85
N ILE A 309 4.35 11.64 9.59
CA ILE A 309 5.21 12.00 8.46
C ILE A 309 5.64 13.47 8.57
N ASN A 310 4.76 14.34 9.06
CA ASN A 310 5.04 15.78 9.19
C ASN A 310 5.81 16.16 10.47
N ARG A 311 5.98 15.26 11.45
CA ARG A 311 6.80 15.51 12.65
C ARG A 311 8.27 15.09 12.46
N ASN A 312 8.55 14.19 11.54
CA ASN A 312 9.88 13.61 11.31
C ASN A 312 10.67 14.37 10.23
N VAL A 313 10.14 15.47 9.73
CA VAL A 313 10.81 16.47 8.89
C VAL A 313 11.16 17.70 9.74
#